data_acc137c5fc3c09b8d9b567106317257f
#
_entry.id   acc137c5fc3c09b8d9b567106317257f
#
_cell.length_a   1.000
_cell.length_b   1.000
_cell.length_c   1.000
_cell.angle_alpha   90.00
_cell.angle_beta   90.00
_cell.angle_gamma   90.00
#
_symmetry.space_group_name_H-M   'P 1'
#
loop_
_entity.id
_entity.type
_entity.pdbx_description
1 polymer ?
#
loop_
_entity_poly.entity_id
_entity_poly.type
_entity_poly.pdbx_seq_one_letter_code
_entity_poly.pdbx_strand_id
1 'polypeptide(L)'
;MLLVMDVGNTNTVLGVYDGARLLAHWRLTTVRDRTVDEYGILARNLLSLAAIDAASIDAIIIASVVPPMNGVLEGMAQTYFRVRPLFVEPGVKTGMPILYENPQEVGADRIVNGVAAFER
;
A
#
# COMPACT_ATOMS: atom_id res chain seq x y z
N MET A 1 -7.71 8.57 -5.84
CA MET A 1 -7.51 7.85 -4.58
C MET A 1 -6.09 7.32 -4.48
N LEU A 2 -5.62 7.10 -3.29
CA LEU A 2 -4.25 6.68 -3.01
C LEU A 2 -4.23 5.27 -2.44
N LEU A 3 -3.40 4.40 -3.02
CA LEU A 3 -3.13 3.08 -2.49
C LEU A 3 -1.79 3.08 -1.77
N VAL A 4 -1.78 2.63 -0.53
CA VAL A 4 -0.58 2.52 0.29
C VAL A 4 -0.30 1.05 0.57
N MET A 5 0.95 0.63 0.38
CA MET A 5 1.37 -0.72 0.72
C MET A 5 2.55 -0.67 1.68
N ASP A 6 2.45 -1.40 2.78
CA ASP A 6 3.55 -1.58 3.72
C ASP A 6 3.92 -3.07 3.71
N VAL A 7 5.07 -3.37 3.14
CA VAL A 7 5.50 -4.76 2.92
C VAL A 7 6.56 -5.12 3.96
N GLY A 8 6.12 -5.85 4.97
CA GLY A 8 7.01 -6.41 5.98
C GLY A 8 7.42 -7.83 5.64
N ASN A 9 8.30 -8.40 6.45
CA ASN A 9 8.78 -9.77 6.22
C ASN A 9 7.68 -10.82 6.38
N THR A 10 6.72 -10.58 7.23
CA THR A 10 5.64 -11.53 7.54
C THR A 10 4.30 -11.06 7.01
N ASN A 11 3.99 -9.78 7.13
CA ASN A 11 2.70 -9.22 6.77
C ASN A 11 2.86 -8.07 5.79
N THR A 12 1.91 -7.99 4.87
CA THR A 12 1.77 -6.87 3.93
C THR A 12 0.43 -6.20 4.21
N VAL A 13 0.46 -4.90 4.44
CA VAL A 13 -0.74 -4.13 4.72
C VAL A 13 -1.02 -3.21 3.54
N LEU A 14 -2.29 -3.20 3.10
CA LEU A 14 -2.74 -2.29 2.06
C LEU A 14 -3.79 -1.36 2.66
N GLY A 15 -3.76 -0.10 2.24
CA GLY A 15 -4.77 0.87 2.62
C GLY A 15 -5.13 1.75 1.44
N VAL A 16 -6.38 2.19 1.38
CA VAL A 16 -6.84 3.11 0.34
C VAL A 16 -7.37 4.37 0.99
N TYR A 17 -6.87 5.50 0.51
CA TYR A 17 -7.26 6.81 1.00
C TYR A 17 -7.94 7.65 -0.07
N ASP A 18 -8.95 8.38 0.36
CA ASP A 18 -9.52 9.47 -0.41
C ASP A 18 -9.21 10.75 0.36
N GLY A 19 -8.20 11.49 -0.10
CA GLY A 19 -7.63 12.58 0.68
C GLY A 19 -7.04 12.05 1.99
N ALA A 20 -7.45 12.60 3.11
CA ALA A 20 -7.00 12.15 4.44
C ALA A 20 -7.87 11.03 5.00
N ARG A 21 -8.91 10.61 4.27
CA ARG A 21 -9.88 9.64 4.76
C ARG A 21 -9.50 8.23 4.34
N LEU A 22 -9.33 7.33 5.32
CA LEU A 22 -9.11 5.92 5.04
C LEU A 22 -10.43 5.26 4.66
N LEU A 23 -10.51 4.72 3.45
CA LEU A 23 -11.72 4.04 2.96
C LEU A 23 -11.72 2.56 3.29
N ALA A 24 -10.56 1.90 3.19
CA ALA A 24 -10.46 0.46 3.43
C ALA A 24 -9.00 0.10 3.67
N HIS A 25 -8.78 -0.99 4.40
CA HIS A 25 -7.44 -1.52 4.58
C HIS A 25 -7.51 -3.04 4.76
N TRP A 26 -6.41 -3.71 4.43
CA TRP A 26 -6.30 -5.17 4.50
C TRP A 26 -4.91 -5.57 4.96
N ARG A 27 -4.84 -6.73 5.59
CA ARG A 27 -3.57 -7.36 5.94
C ARG A 27 -3.47 -8.70 5.23
N LEU A 28 -2.34 -8.92 4.56
CA LEU A 28 -2.05 -10.16 3.87
C LEU A 28 -0.77 -10.76 4.43
N THR A 29 -0.62 -12.07 4.29
CA THR A 29 0.66 -12.71 4.53
C THR A 29 1.62 -12.31 3.43
N THR A 30 2.84 -11.94 3.77
CA THR A 30 3.86 -11.64 2.77
C THR A 30 4.33 -12.94 2.13
N VAL A 31 4.14 -13.04 0.82
CA VAL A 31 4.59 -14.17 0.02
C VAL A 31 5.59 -13.64 -1.01
N ARG A 32 6.85 -14.05 -0.89
CA ARG A 32 7.94 -13.43 -1.65
C ARG A 32 7.99 -13.84 -3.12
N ASP A 33 7.44 -15.00 -3.45
CA ASP A 33 7.50 -15.54 -4.82
C ASP A 33 6.25 -15.27 -5.64
N ARG A 34 5.37 -14.40 -5.19
CA ARG A 34 4.23 -13.99 -6.01
C ARG A 34 4.71 -13.19 -7.21
N THR A 35 4.05 -13.41 -8.31
CA THR A 35 4.34 -12.69 -9.56
C THR A 35 3.66 -11.33 -9.57
N VAL A 36 4.01 -10.51 -10.56
CA VAL A 36 3.33 -9.23 -10.83
C VAL A 36 1.83 -9.46 -10.98
N ASP A 37 1.44 -10.49 -11.73
CA ASP A 37 0.02 -10.76 -11.98
C ASP A 37 -0.72 -11.20 -10.72
N GLU A 38 -0.08 -12.02 -9.89
CA GLU A 38 -0.71 -12.46 -8.65
C GLU A 38 -0.98 -11.29 -7.71
N TYR A 39 -0.02 -10.40 -7.54
CA TYR A 39 -0.21 -9.20 -6.71
C TYR A 39 -1.23 -8.25 -7.34
N GLY A 40 -1.20 -8.09 -8.65
CA GLY A 40 -2.15 -7.23 -9.34
C GLY A 40 -3.59 -7.69 -9.21
N ILE A 41 -3.82 -8.98 -9.44
CA ILE A 41 -5.16 -9.57 -9.30
C ILE A 41 -5.63 -9.48 -7.85
N LEU A 42 -4.76 -9.79 -6.90
CA LEU A 42 -5.10 -9.75 -5.49
C LEU A 42 -5.50 -8.33 -5.06
N ALA A 43 -4.70 -7.34 -5.42
CA ALA A 43 -4.97 -5.95 -5.06
C ALA A 43 -6.29 -5.48 -5.70
N ARG A 44 -6.52 -5.79 -6.98
CA ARG A 44 -7.74 -5.38 -7.65
C ARG A 44 -8.98 -6.08 -7.07
N ASN A 45 -8.85 -7.34 -6.68
CA ASN A 45 -9.95 -8.05 -6.04
C ASN A 45 -10.32 -7.44 -4.71
N LEU A 46 -9.32 -7.07 -3.91
CA LEU A 46 -9.58 -6.41 -2.62
C LEU A 46 -10.30 -5.08 -2.81
N LEU A 47 -9.89 -4.28 -3.79
CA LEU A 47 -10.57 -3.02 -4.10
C LEU A 47 -12.00 -3.28 -4.53
N SER A 48 -12.22 -4.27 -5.38
CA SER A 48 -13.56 -4.62 -5.87
C SER A 48 -14.48 -5.02 -4.72
N LEU A 49 -13.97 -5.80 -3.77
CA LEU A 49 -14.75 -6.21 -2.61
C LEU A 49 -15.16 -5.02 -1.74
N ALA A 50 -14.38 -3.96 -1.76
CA ALA A 50 -14.68 -2.72 -1.03
C ALA A 50 -15.48 -1.72 -1.89
N ALA A 51 -15.91 -2.12 -3.06
CA ALA A 51 -16.61 -1.26 -4.02
C ALA A 51 -15.78 -0.04 -4.46
N ILE A 52 -14.47 -0.21 -4.54
CA ILE A 52 -13.53 0.83 -4.98
C ILE A 52 -13.10 0.49 -6.41
N ASP A 53 -13.28 1.45 -7.32
CA ASP A 53 -12.85 1.29 -8.70
C ASP A 53 -11.32 1.39 -8.77
N ALA A 54 -10.66 0.38 -9.34
CA ALA A 54 -9.22 0.39 -9.51
C ALA A 54 -8.75 1.58 -10.35
N ALA A 55 -9.57 2.05 -11.28
CA ALA A 55 -9.24 3.21 -12.10
C ALA A 55 -9.20 4.52 -11.29
N SER A 56 -9.77 4.53 -10.09
CA SER A 56 -9.72 5.71 -9.22
C SER A 56 -8.39 5.85 -8.49
N ILE A 57 -7.54 4.82 -8.51
CA ILE A 57 -6.22 4.88 -7.89
C ILE A 57 -5.30 5.67 -8.82
N ASP A 58 -4.90 6.85 -8.39
CA ASP A 58 -4.03 7.73 -9.17
C ASP A 58 -2.64 7.92 -8.56
N ALA A 59 -2.43 7.37 -7.37
CA ALA A 59 -1.12 7.39 -6.72
C ALA A 59 -0.96 6.11 -5.89
N ILE A 60 0.27 5.60 -5.86
CA ILE A 60 0.62 4.41 -5.07
C ILE A 60 1.91 4.70 -4.32
N ILE A 61 1.90 4.44 -3.02
CA ILE A 61 3.10 4.56 -2.19
C ILE A 61 3.38 3.20 -1.56
N ILE A 62 4.63 2.77 -1.67
CA ILE A 62 5.06 1.46 -1.19
C ILE A 62 6.26 1.66 -0.25
N ALA A 63 6.15 1.09 0.95
CA ALA A 63 7.30 0.92 1.81
C ALA A 63 7.56 -0.56 1.96
N SER A 64 8.80 -0.98 1.74
CA SER A 64 9.14 -2.39 1.73
C SER A 64 10.46 -2.62 2.47
N VAL A 65 10.44 -3.60 3.38
CA VAL A 65 11.67 -4.11 4.00
C VAL A 65 12.12 -5.39 3.33
N VAL A 66 11.55 -5.71 2.16
CA VAL A 66 11.87 -6.91 1.39
C VAL A 66 12.32 -6.48 -0.01
N PRO A 67 13.56 -5.99 -0.16
CA PRO A 67 14.03 -5.45 -1.44
C PRO A 67 13.83 -6.35 -2.65
N PRO A 68 13.97 -7.70 -2.54
CA PRO A 68 13.75 -8.57 -3.70
C PRO A 68 12.33 -8.49 -4.28
N MET A 69 11.35 -8.03 -3.51
CA MET A 69 9.97 -7.88 -3.97
C MET A 69 9.72 -6.56 -4.69
N ASN A 70 10.62 -5.59 -4.57
CA ASN A 70 10.34 -4.23 -5.06
C ASN A 70 10.07 -4.17 -6.55
N GLY A 71 10.81 -4.94 -7.35
CA GLY A 71 10.58 -5.00 -8.79
C GLY A 71 9.20 -5.54 -9.16
N VAL A 72 8.75 -6.57 -8.44
CA VAL A 72 7.43 -7.15 -8.65
C VAL A 72 6.33 -6.15 -8.26
N LEU A 73 6.52 -5.47 -7.14
CA LEU A 73 5.54 -4.48 -6.68
C LEU A 73 5.45 -3.29 -7.63
N GLU A 74 6.59 -2.84 -8.15
CA GLU A 74 6.60 -1.77 -9.16
C GLU A 74 5.87 -2.21 -10.43
N GLY A 75 6.16 -3.42 -10.91
CA GLY A 75 5.47 -3.96 -12.08
C GLY A 75 3.97 -4.09 -11.87
N MET A 76 3.56 -4.51 -10.71
CA MET A 76 2.14 -4.60 -10.34
C MET A 76 1.47 -3.23 -10.43
N ALA A 77 2.08 -2.21 -9.84
CA ALA A 77 1.51 -0.87 -9.85
C ALA A 77 1.37 -0.33 -11.27
N GLN A 78 2.38 -0.51 -12.09
CA GLN A 78 2.37 -0.02 -13.48
C GLN A 78 1.41 -0.80 -14.36
N THR A 79 1.41 -2.11 -14.25
CA THR A 79 0.62 -2.97 -15.13
C THR A 79 -0.86 -2.95 -14.78
N TYR A 80 -1.20 -3.01 -13.50
CA TYR A 80 -2.59 -3.17 -13.06
C TYR A 80 -3.28 -1.87 -12.68
N PHE A 81 -2.52 -0.83 -12.37
CA PHE A 81 -3.06 0.47 -12.00
C PHE A 81 -2.58 1.60 -12.90
N ARG A 82 -1.60 1.32 -13.75
CA ARG A 82 -0.98 2.31 -14.66
C ARG A 82 -0.43 3.51 -13.90
N VAL A 83 0.09 3.26 -12.72
CA VAL A 83 0.65 4.29 -11.84
C VAL A 83 2.07 3.89 -11.50
N ARG A 84 2.99 4.86 -11.59
CA ARG A 84 4.35 4.65 -11.12
C ARG A 84 4.35 4.80 -9.59
N PRO A 85 4.73 3.76 -8.84
CA PRO A 85 4.71 3.87 -7.39
C PRO A 85 5.86 4.70 -6.87
N LEU A 86 5.63 5.36 -5.75
CA LEU A 86 6.68 6.00 -4.99
C LEU A 86 7.11 5.04 -3.88
N PHE A 87 8.39 4.67 -3.88
CA PHE A 87 8.94 3.87 -2.79
C PHE A 87 9.46 4.81 -1.70
N VAL A 88 9.07 4.53 -0.46
CA VAL A 88 9.50 5.29 0.70
C VAL A 88 10.14 4.37 1.72
N GLU A 89 10.97 4.92 2.59
CA GLU A 89 11.57 4.13 3.65
C GLU A 89 10.54 3.82 4.73
N PRO A 90 10.50 2.57 5.21
CA PRO A 90 9.61 2.21 6.31
C PRO A 90 9.89 3.07 7.54
N GLY A 91 8.83 3.47 8.23
CA GLY A 91 8.97 4.20 9.47
C GLY A 91 9.06 5.71 9.35
N VAL A 92 8.80 6.27 8.17
CA VAL A 92 8.74 7.72 8.00
C VAL A 92 7.63 8.30 8.87
N LYS A 93 7.99 9.26 9.73
CA LYS A 93 7.03 9.92 10.61
C LYS A 93 6.39 11.10 9.89
N THR A 94 5.10 11.22 10.02
CA THR A 94 4.39 12.26 9.28
C THR A 94 3.32 12.98 10.09
N GLY A 95 2.99 12.51 11.27
CA GLY A 95 1.99 13.17 12.09
C GLY A 95 0.56 12.90 11.69
N MET A 96 0.33 11.92 10.84
CA MET A 96 -1.02 11.52 10.49
C MET A 96 -1.67 10.67 11.59
N PRO A 97 -3.00 10.55 11.56
CA PRO A 97 -3.69 9.67 12.49
C PRO A 97 -3.17 8.23 12.38
N ILE A 98 -3.13 7.56 13.50
CA ILE A 98 -2.74 6.17 13.54
C ILE A 98 -3.78 5.32 12.80
N LEU A 99 -3.31 4.53 11.85
CA LEU A 99 -4.16 3.62 11.09
C LEU A 99 -4.47 2.35 11.87
N TYR A 100 -3.51 1.86 12.65
CA TYR A 100 -3.63 0.62 13.41
C TYR A 100 -3.28 0.87 14.87
N GLU A 101 -3.99 0.20 15.76
CA GLU A 101 -3.73 0.28 17.20
C GLU A 101 -2.64 -0.69 17.64
N ASN A 102 -2.35 -1.68 16.81
CA ASN A 102 -1.38 -2.71 17.14
C ASN A 102 0.05 -2.16 16.98
N PRO A 103 0.89 -2.19 18.03
CA PRO A 103 2.26 -1.71 17.93
C PRO A 103 3.09 -2.36 16.83
N GLN A 104 2.75 -3.58 16.42
CA GLN A 104 3.46 -4.27 15.35
C GLN A 104 3.25 -3.61 13.99
N GLU A 105 2.31 -2.69 13.88
CA GLU A 105 1.98 -2.02 12.65
C GLU A 105 2.43 -0.56 12.61
N VAL A 106 3.36 -0.22 13.50
CA VAL A 106 3.89 1.14 13.57
C VAL A 106 4.48 1.60 12.23
N GLY A 107 5.11 0.69 11.49
CA GLY A 107 5.64 1.01 10.17
C GLY A 107 4.54 1.42 9.20
N ALA A 108 3.43 0.67 9.18
CA ALA A 108 2.30 0.98 8.33
C ALA A 108 1.68 2.31 8.69
N ASP A 109 1.51 2.59 9.98
CA ASP A 109 1.00 3.87 10.45
C ASP A 109 1.85 5.03 9.95
N ARG A 110 3.16 4.88 10.04
CA ARG A 110 4.08 5.94 9.62
C ARG A 110 4.02 6.19 8.13
N ILE A 111 3.86 5.14 7.33
CA ILE A 111 3.75 5.28 5.89
C ILE A 111 2.45 5.96 5.52
N VAL A 112 1.36 5.50 6.08
CA VAL A 112 0.06 6.10 5.87
C VAL A 112 0.09 7.57 6.27
N ASN A 113 0.72 7.87 7.38
CA ASN A 113 0.90 9.24 7.84
C ASN A 113 1.70 10.07 6.83
N GLY A 114 2.78 9.51 6.27
CA GLY A 114 3.58 10.19 5.26
C GLY A 114 2.79 10.54 4.03
N VAL A 115 1.95 9.61 3.63
CA VAL A 115 1.15 9.77 2.42
C VAL A 115 0.12 10.88 2.55
N ALA A 116 -0.61 10.94 3.66
CA ALA A 116 -1.63 11.97 3.79
C ALA A 116 -1.01 13.35 3.96
N ALA A 117 0.14 13.45 4.64
CA ALA A 117 0.87 14.71 4.71
C ALA A 117 1.33 15.15 3.31
N PHE A 118 1.71 14.20 2.48
CA PHE A 118 2.16 14.46 1.12
C PHE A 118 1.03 14.96 0.23
N GLU A 119 -0.16 14.44 0.39
CA GLU A 119 -1.31 14.84 -0.42
C GLU A 119 -1.88 16.20 -0.08
N ARG A 120 -1.57 16.70 1.07
CA ARG A 120 -2.01 18.03 1.46
C ARG A 120 -1.17 19.10 0.78
#